data_9557c931c49668df88d6e21c3cd1617a
#
_entry.id   9557c931c49668df88d6e21c3cd1617a
#
_cell.length_a   1.000
_cell.length_b   1.000
_cell.length_c   1.000
_cell.angle_alpha   90.00
_cell.angle_beta   90.00
_cell.angle_gamma   90.00
#
_symmetry.space_group_name_H-M   'P 1'
#
loop_
_entity.id
_entity.type
_entity.pdbx_description
1 polymer ?
#
loop_
_entity_poly.entity_id
_entity_poly.type
_entity_poly.pdbx_seq_one_letter_code
_entity_poly.pdbx_strand_id
1 'polypeptide(L)'
;MPGDTLNVNNKGVAQNTYDAIVIGSGISGGWAAKELCEHGLKTLVLERGRNVVHLKDYPTATKNPWDFPHRQQLTREVEKANPIVGRCYAFSEATYHFFVKDNDHPYIQEKPFDWIRGYQVGGKSLLWARQTQRWSKYDFEGPARDGFGDWPIRYEDIAPWYSHVETFAGIAGNKDGVDTLPDGEFLPPWEMNCVEKDVAQKIMANYKDRHVVIGRCAHLTKPQPIHIQQGRNQCQARSLCERGCPFGGYFSSNASTIPWAEKTGNLTLRTDSVVHSIIYDDKKGKATGVRVIDANTKQATEYFAKIIFVNAACLNTNLILLNSTSNRFPNGFGNDNGLLGKYVCFHNYRGTVSGSYDGPEDKYYYGRRPTQPMMPNFRNVHKQETDFLRGYMVFYSAGRGRAYPGSDAEQIGGTYKDVMTEAGDWGVYAMMQGETIPKESNHVRLSKDQKDQWGIPLLITSVGYDDNDEKSFKDFLNVTAEMLDKAGVKNINQHDSKQAPGLDIHEMGGCRMGKDPKTSMLNAWNQFHNCKNVFVTDGASMASTSTQNPSLTFMALTARAANHAVEELKKGNL
;
A
#
# COMPACT_ATOMS: atom_id res chain seq x y z
N MET A 1 16.57 19.39 29.08
CA MET A 1 17.37 18.17 29.21
C MET A 1 18.35 18.15 28.08
N PRO A 2 19.64 17.82 28.27
CA PRO A 2 20.60 17.81 27.18
C PRO A 2 20.23 16.68 26.24
N GLY A 3 19.99 17.03 24.98
CA GLY A 3 19.76 16.04 23.94
C GLY A 3 20.97 15.12 23.79
N ASP A 4 20.73 13.81 23.66
CA ASP A 4 21.73 12.84 23.28
C ASP A 4 22.42 13.34 22.00
N THR A 5 23.66 13.80 22.12
CA THR A 5 24.48 14.23 20.99
C THR A 5 24.84 13.01 20.16
N LEU A 6 24.14 12.80 19.05
CA LEU A 6 24.58 11.86 18.01
C LEU A 6 25.99 12.25 17.59
N ASN A 7 26.90 11.29 17.62
CA ASN A 7 28.28 11.49 17.21
C ASN A 7 28.33 11.58 15.66
N VAL A 8 28.17 12.79 15.13
CA VAL A 8 28.02 13.04 13.69
C VAL A 8 29.38 13.23 13.05
N ASN A 9 29.69 12.41 12.03
CA ASN A 9 30.90 12.58 11.23
C ASN A 9 30.70 13.68 10.17
N ASN A 10 31.14 14.89 10.46
CA ASN A 10 31.02 16.07 9.58
C ASN A 10 32.13 16.17 8.51
N LYS A 11 32.98 15.16 8.33
CA LYS A 11 34.00 15.17 7.29
C LYS A 11 33.37 14.86 5.94
N GLY A 12 33.20 15.88 5.11
CA GLY A 12 32.79 15.71 3.71
C GLY A 12 31.46 16.34 3.31
N VAL A 13 31.10 17.49 3.86
CA VAL A 13 29.85 18.23 3.50
C VAL A 13 29.65 18.38 1.99
N ALA A 14 30.71 18.65 1.23
CA ALA A 14 30.63 18.77 -0.23
C ALA A 14 30.32 17.43 -0.92
N GLN A 15 30.79 16.31 -0.37
CA GLN A 15 30.54 14.95 -0.94
C GLN A 15 29.14 14.44 -0.59
N ASN A 16 28.50 14.99 0.45
CA ASN A 16 27.19 14.59 0.94
C ASN A 16 26.07 15.55 0.49
N THR A 17 26.31 16.36 -0.55
CA THR A 17 25.34 17.34 -1.06
C THR A 17 24.76 16.93 -2.39
N TYR A 18 23.42 16.93 -2.46
CA TYR A 18 22.62 16.56 -3.61
C TYR A 18 21.64 17.67 -3.99
N ASP A 19 20.96 17.57 -5.12
CA ASP A 19 19.84 18.45 -5.44
C ASP A 19 18.57 18.01 -4.71
N ALA A 20 18.37 16.69 -4.58
CA ALA A 20 17.24 16.12 -3.87
C ALA A 20 17.62 14.92 -3.00
N ILE A 21 16.90 14.76 -1.88
CA ILE A 21 16.92 13.54 -1.05
C ILE A 21 15.53 12.93 -1.06
N VAL A 22 15.45 11.61 -1.27
CA VAL A 22 14.24 10.80 -1.15
C VAL A 22 14.44 9.78 -0.03
N ILE A 23 13.58 9.81 0.98
CA ILE A 23 13.61 8.90 2.11
C ILE A 23 12.67 7.74 1.84
N GLY A 24 13.22 6.53 1.69
CA GLY A 24 12.51 5.31 1.30
C GLY A 24 12.56 5.05 -0.21
N SER A 25 12.70 3.79 -0.58
CA SER A 25 12.78 3.28 -1.96
C SER A 25 11.53 2.51 -2.41
N GLY A 26 10.47 2.55 -1.58
CA GLY A 26 9.19 1.90 -1.86
C GLY A 26 8.45 2.52 -3.03
N ILE A 27 7.14 2.24 -3.12
CA ILE A 27 6.35 2.61 -4.29
C ILE A 27 6.36 4.13 -4.57
N SER A 28 6.20 4.97 -3.54
CA SER A 28 6.25 6.43 -3.68
C SER A 28 7.69 6.95 -3.86
N GLY A 29 8.64 6.47 -3.04
CA GLY A 29 10.03 6.93 -3.13
C GLY A 29 10.69 6.57 -4.47
N GLY A 30 10.40 5.39 -5.02
CA GLY A 30 10.86 5.00 -6.35
C GLY A 30 10.32 5.91 -7.45
N TRP A 31 9.06 6.35 -7.35
CA TRP A 31 8.48 7.33 -8.29
C TRP A 31 9.13 8.71 -8.14
N ALA A 32 9.32 9.20 -6.91
CA ALA A 32 10.03 10.45 -6.68
C ALA A 32 11.45 10.41 -7.28
N ALA A 33 12.20 9.35 -7.02
CA ALA A 33 13.54 9.17 -7.58
C ALA A 33 13.54 9.19 -9.11
N LYS A 34 12.61 8.45 -9.74
CA LYS A 34 12.47 8.41 -11.20
C LYS A 34 12.24 9.81 -11.77
N GLU A 35 11.21 10.52 -11.30
CA GLU A 35 10.86 11.84 -11.83
C GLU A 35 12.00 12.86 -11.63
N LEU A 36 12.58 12.92 -10.43
CA LEU A 36 13.67 13.85 -10.12
C LEU A 36 14.93 13.58 -10.97
N CYS A 37 15.32 12.31 -11.12
CA CYS A 37 16.49 11.92 -11.90
C CYS A 37 16.29 12.16 -13.40
N GLU A 38 15.10 11.94 -13.95
CA GLU A 38 14.78 12.25 -15.37
C GLU A 38 14.87 13.75 -15.64
N HIS A 39 14.57 14.59 -14.66
CA HIS A 39 14.76 16.04 -14.75
C HIS A 39 16.22 16.51 -14.52
N GLY A 40 17.17 15.57 -14.40
CA GLY A 40 18.59 15.86 -14.26
C GLY A 40 19.06 16.23 -12.84
N LEU A 41 18.22 16.05 -11.81
CA LEU A 41 18.59 16.33 -10.44
C LEU A 41 19.44 15.19 -9.87
N LYS A 42 20.59 15.52 -9.28
CA LYS A 42 21.39 14.57 -8.49
C LYS A 42 20.59 14.19 -7.24
N THR A 43 20.06 12.97 -7.22
CA THR A 43 19.12 12.51 -6.22
C THR A 43 19.71 11.39 -5.37
N LEU A 44 19.71 11.58 -4.04
CA LEU A 44 20.04 10.54 -3.07
C LEU A 44 18.78 9.85 -2.60
N VAL A 45 18.71 8.54 -2.78
CA VAL A 45 17.67 7.69 -2.17
C VAL A 45 18.25 6.98 -0.96
N LEU A 46 17.61 7.13 0.19
CA LEU A 46 17.99 6.52 1.47
C LEU A 46 17.00 5.41 1.80
N GLU A 47 17.46 4.16 1.79
CA GLU A 47 16.68 2.99 2.15
C GLU A 47 17.14 2.42 3.49
N ARG A 48 16.19 2.21 4.41
CA ARG A 48 16.48 1.68 5.75
C ARG A 48 17.02 0.25 5.71
N GLY A 49 16.51 -0.56 4.80
CA GLY A 49 16.84 -1.97 4.70
C GLY A 49 17.92 -2.30 3.69
N ARG A 50 18.10 -3.60 3.48
CA ARG A 50 19.08 -4.17 2.57
C ARG A 50 18.77 -3.89 1.10
N ASN A 51 19.76 -4.03 0.25
CA ASN A 51 19.53 -4.06 -1.18
C ASN A 51 18.79 -5.35 -1.60
N VAL A 52 17.85 -5.21 -2.52
CA VAL A 52 17.19 -6.32 -3.23
C VAL A 52 17.23 -6.01 -4.73
N VAL A 53 18.21 -6.60 -5.38
CA VAL A 53 18.41 -6.44 -6.82
C VAL A 53 17.42 -7.32 -7.58
N HIS A 54 16.68 -6.71 -8.51
CA HIS A 54 15.74 -7.41 -9.37
C HIS A 54 16.40 -8.59 -10.08
N LEU A 55 15.72 -9.72 -10.18
CA LEU A 55 16.16 -11.02 -10.70
C LEU A 55 17.18 -11.76 -9.81
N LYS A 56 18.04 -11.06 -9.11
CA LYS A 56 19.20 -11.62 -8.39
C LYS A 56 18.83 -12.10 -6.99
N ASP A 57 18.05 -11.29 -6.28
CA ASP A 57 17.78 -11.48 -4.86
C ASP A 57 16.36 -12.02 -4.59
N TYR A 58 15.88 -12.93 -5.44
CA TYR A 58 14.62 -13.64 -5.31
C TYR A 58 14.83 -15.13 -5.03
N PRO A 59 15.27 -15.52 -3.83
CA PRO A 59 15.80 -16.87 -3.54
C PRO A 59 14.76 -17.99 -3.66
N THR A 60 13.47 -17.65 -3.68
CA THR A 60 12.37 -18.61 -3.71
C THR A 60 11.52 -18.54 -4.98
N ALA A 61 11.81 -17.60 -5.89
CA ALA A 61 10.98 -17.30 -7.05
C ALA A 61 10.76 -18.49 -8.01
N THR A 62 11.70 -19.44 -8.04
CA THR A 62 11.66 -20.61 -8.92
C THR A 62 11.55 -21.94 -8.17
N LYS A 63 11.53 -21.93 -6.82
CA LYS A 63 11.40 -23.15 -6.03
C LYS A 63 10.02 -23.77 -6.15
N ASN A 64 9.98 -25.09 -6.29
CA ASN A 64 8.76 -25.87 -6.20
C ASN A 64 8.37 -26.13 -4.73
N PRO A 65 7.13 -26.52 -4.43
CA PRO A 65 6.71 -26.78 -3.04
C PRO A 65 7.58 -27.82 -2.30
N TRP A 66 8.10 -28.82 -3.00
CA TRP A 66 8.98 -29.86 -2.43
C TRP A 66 10.42 -29.42 -2.21
N ASP A 67 10.85 -28.26 -2.75
CA ASP A 67 12.19 -27.71 -2.54
C ASP A 67 12.30 -26.94 -1.21
N PHE A 68 11.17 -26.80 -0.49
CA PHE A 68 11.12 -26.15 0.81
C PHE A 68 11.24 -27.16 1.94
N PRO A 69 12.12 -26.94 2.94
CA PRO A 69 12.28 -27.84 4.09
C PRO A 69 10.97 -28.16 4.81
N HIS A 70 10.09 -27.18 4.95
CA HIS A 70 8.80 -27.31 5.64
C HIS A 70 7.59 -27.23 4.71
N ARG A 71 7.77 -27.49 3.41
CA ARG A 71 6.66 -27.46 2.41
C ARG A 71 5.87 -26.16 2.41
N GLN A 72 6.57 -25.03 2.62
CA GLN A 72 6.05 -23.66 2.74
C GLN A 72 5.26 -23.39 4.03
N GLN A 73 5.25 -24.30 4.98
CA GLN A 73 4.69 -24.07 6.30
C GLN A 73 5.69 -23.31 7.18
N LEU A 74 5.19 -22.56 8.15
CA LEU A 74 6.03 -21.89 9.14
C LEU A 74 6.38 -22.86 10.28
N THR A 75 7.57 -22.73 10.81
CA THR A 75 7.92 -23.41 12.07
C THR A 75 7.37 -22.62 13.26
N ARG A 76 7.14 -23.31 14.38
CA ARG A 76 6.67 -22.66 15.61
C ARG A 76 7.61 -21.55 16.11
N GLU A 77 8.91 -21.68 15.86
CA GLU A 77 9.92 -20.68 16.20
C GLU A 77 9.72 -19.41 15.39
N VAL A 78 9.49 -19.55 14.07
CA VAL A 78 9.21 -18.42 13.17
C VAL A 78 7.90 -17.73 13.54
N GLU A 79 6.84 -18.49 13.83
CA GLU A 79 5.54 -17.94 14.26
C GLU A 79 5.67 -17.16 15.57
N LYS A 80 6.37 -17.72 16.58
CA LYS A 80 6.60 -17.04 17.87
C LYS A 80 7.44 -15.77 17.73
N ALA A 81 8.40 -15.75 16.81
CA ALA A 81 9.24 -14.59 16.56
C ALA A 81 8.52 -13.48 15.76
N ASN A 82 7.39 -13.80 15.12
CA ASN A 82 6.68 -12.91 14.21
C ASN A 82 5.16 -12.92 14.49
N PRO A 83 4.71 -12.56 15.71
CA PRO A 83 3.30 -12.69 16.13
C PRO A 83 2.34 -11.74 15.40
N ILE A 84 2.86 -10.69 14.78
CA ILE A 84 2.09 -9.67 14.03
C ILE A 84 2.18 -9.96 12.55
N VAL A 85 3.39 -9.91 11.97
CA VAL A 85 3.58 -10.12 10.54
C VAL A 85 3.18 -11.52 10.09
N GLY A 86 3.25 -12.51 10.98
CA GLY A 86 2.79 -13.88 10.74
C GLY A 86 1.28 -13.99 10.46
N ARG A 87 0.48 -12.98 10.79
CA ARG A 87 -0.95 -12.91 10.45
C ARG A 87 -1.20 -12.53 8.98
N CYS A 88 -0.19 -11.96 8.31
CA CYS A 88 -0.32 -11.56 6.91
C CYS A 88 -0.43 -12.81 6.02
N TYR A 89 -1.44 -12.83 5.15
CA TYR A 89 -1.68 -13.93 4.20
C TYR A 89 -0.49 -14.29 3.32
N ALA A 90 0.38 -13.31 3.05
CA ALA A 90 1.56 -13.49 2.21
C ALA A 90 2.81 -13.94 3.00
N PHE A 91 2.72 -14.05 4.33
CA PHE A 91 3.85 -14.47 5.17
C PHE A 91 3.93 -16.01 5.24
N SER A 92 4.95 -16.58 4.66
CA SER A 92 5.17 -18.03 4.58
C SER A 92 6.67 -18.33 4.53
N GLU A 93 7.07 -19.59 4.60
CA GLU A 93 8.46 -20.02 4.38
C GLU A 93 9.03 -19.50 3.04
N ALA A 94 8.18 -19.34 2.04
CA ALA A 94 8.58 -18.86 0.72
C ALA A 94 8.79 -17.33 0.63
N THR A 95 8.31 -16.55 1.58
CA THR A 95 8.21 -15.09 1.45
C THR A 95 8.70 -14.31 2.67
N TYR A 96 8.85 -14.96 3.84
CA TYR A 96 9.16 -14.29 5.10
C TYR A 96 10.44 -13.44 5.05
N HIS A 97 11.36 -13.73 4.13
CA HIS A 97 12.60 -12.98 3.95
C HIS A 97 12.40 -11.56 3.38
N PHE A 98 11.20 -11.22 2.89
CA PHE A 98 10.83 -9.87 2.46
C PHE A 98 10.10 -9.07 3.55
N PHE A 99 9.77 -9.70 4.67
CA PHE A 99 9.08 -9.04 5.77
C PHE A 99 10.04 -8.62 6.88
N VAL A 100 9.65 -7.59 7.60
CA VAL A 100 10.34 -7.18 8.84
C VAL A 100 10.01 -8.18 9.93
N LYS A 101 11.03 -8.60 10.69
CA LYS A 101 10.83 -9.44 11.87
C LYS A 101 10.35 -8.60 13.05
N ASP A 102 9.26 -9.01 13.67
CA ASP A 102 8.63 -8.24 14.74
C ASP A 102 9.55 -8.02 15.94
N ASN A 103 10.31 -9.05 16.36
CA ASN A 103 11.22 -8.97 17.49
C ASN A 103 12.40 -8.01 17.26
N ASP A 104 12.86 -7.84 16.01
CA ASP A 104 13.99 -6.98 15.66
C ASP A 104 13.56 -5.50 15.52
N HIS A 105 12.26 -5.27 15.31
CA HIS A 105 11.69 -3.94 15.03
C HIS A 105 10.39 -3.71 15.82
N PRO A 106 10.47 -3.61 17.16
CA PRO A 106 9.30 -3.43 18.01
C PRO A 106 8.60 -2.08 17.79
N TYR A 107 7.33 -2.02 18.11
CA TYR A 107 6.52 -0.83 18.30
C TYR A 107 5.51 -1.08 19.43
N ILE A 108 4.81 -0.06 19.90
CA ILE A 108 3.90 -0.17 21.03
C ILE A 108 2.46 -0.01 20.55
N GLN A 109 1.60 -0.95 20.90
CA GLN A 109 0.18 -0.94 20.59
C GLN A 109 -0.62 -0.54 21.83
N GLU A 110 -1.19 0.67 21.86
CA GLU A 110 -2.21 1.03 22.86
C GLU A 110 -3.55 0.36 22.57
N LYS A 111 -3.83 0.18 21.28
CA LYS A 111 -4.91 -0.65 20.75
C LYS A 111 -4.30 -1.63 19.76
N PRO A 112 -4.87 -2.83 19.59
CA PRO A 112 -4.37 -3.79 18.61
C PRO A 112 -4.26 -3.17 17.22
N PHE A 113 -3.08 -3.25 16.62
CA PHE A 113 -2.80 -2.74 15.28
C PHE A 113 -1.72 -3.59 14.60
N ASP A 114 -2.03 -4.22 13.49
CA ASP A 114 -1.11 -5.13 12.79
C ASP A 114 -0.28 -4.37 11.74
N TRP A 115 0.88 -3.86 12.16
CA TRP A 115 1.76 -3.08 11.28
C TRP A 115 2.68 -3.97 10.43
N ILE A 116 2.29 -4.21 9.17
CA ILE A 116 3.05 -5.03 8.21
C ILE A 116 4.09 -4.17 7.49
N ARG A 117 5.36 -4.59 7.55
CA ARG A 117 6.51 -3.81 7.04
C ARG A 117 7.43 -4.66 6.17
N GLY A 118 8.09 -4.00 5.20
CA GLY A 118 9.16 -4.58 4.41
C GLY A 118 10.30 -3.57 4.27
N TYR A 119 11.44 -3.81 4.93
CA TYR A 119 12.61 -2.94 4.92
C TYR A 119 13.67 -3.49 3.95
N GLN A 120 13.54 -3.12 2.71
CA GLN A 120 14.47 -3.41 1.61
C GLN A 120 14.19 -2.49 0.42
N VAL A 121 15.14 -2.43 -0.51
CA VAL A 121 14.92 -1.71 -1.79
C VAL A 121 13.68 -2.24 -2.48
N GLY A 122 12.77 -1.31 -2.81
CA GLY A 122 11.44 -1.61 -3.33
C GLY A 122 10.35 -1.70 -2.25
N GLY A 123 10.70 -1.83 -0.96
CA GLY A 123 9.76 -1.88 0.15
C GLY A 123 8.63 -2.89 -0.05
N LYS A 124 7.42 -2.52 0.35
CA LYS A 124 6.21 -3.36 0.19
C LYS A 124 5.77 -3.53 -1.28
N SER A 125 6.35 -2.80 -2.26
CA SER A 125 6.05 -3.03 -3.68
C SER A 125 6.46 -4.42 -4.19
N LEU A 126 7.30 -5.15 -3.45
CA LEU A 126 7.61 -6.57 -3.70
C LEU A 126 6.45 -7.50 -3.33
N LEU A 127 5.61 -7.11 -2.37
CA LEU A 127 4.61 -7.95 -1.70
C LEU A 127 3.16 -7.52 -1.94
N TRP A 128 2.92 -6.32 -2.48
CA TRP A 128 1.57 -5.77 -2.64
C TRP A 128 0.67 -6.60 -3.56
N ALA A 129 -0.65 -6.44 -3.44
CA ALA A 129 -1.61 -7.18 -4.26
C ALA A 129 -1.71 -6.67 -5.71
N ARG A 130 -1.01 -5.60 -6.08
CA ARG A 130 -0.95 -5.00 -7.42
C ARG A 130 -2.27 -4.43 -7.93
N GLN A 131 -3.25 -4.25 -7.06
CA GLN A 131 -4.53 -3.65 -7.40
C GLN A 131 -4.36 -2.14 -7.64
N THR A 132 -4.93 -1.63 -8.75
CA THR A 132 -4.64 -0.28 -9.26
C THR A 132 -5.89 0.37 -9.83
N GLN A 133 -6.81 0.73 -8.96
CA GLN A 133 -8.03 1.46 -9.31
C GLN A 133 -7.79 2.97 -9.17
N ARG A 134 -8.28 3.77 -10.11
CA ARG A 134 -8.35 5.23 -9.94
C ARG A 134 -9.38 5.56 -8.88
N TRP A 135 -9.08 6.52 -8.03
CA TRP A 135 -10.09 7.18 -7.22
C TRP A 135 -10.95 8.08 -8.10
N SER A 136 -12.23 8.15 -7.81
CA SER A 136 -13.22 8.94 -8.57
C SER A 136 -13.39 10.35 -7.99
N LYS A 137 -14.13 11.20 -8.68
CA LYS A 137 -14.52 12.51 -8.13
C LYS A 137 -15.21 12.40 -6.76
N TYR A 138 -16.00 11.35 -6.55
CA TYR A 138 -16.72 11.13 -5.29
C TYR A 138 -15.78 10.84 -4.10
N ASP A 139 -14.59 10.33 -4.38
CA ASP A 139 -13.57 10.06 -3.35
C ASP A 139 -12.86 11.34 -2.91
N PHE A 140 -12.68 12.30 -3.82
CA PHE A 140 -12.08 13.61 -3.51
C PHE A 140 -13.08 14.63 -2.95
N GLU A 141 -14.36 14.55 -3.31
CA GLU A 141 -15.41 15.50 -2.90
C GLU A 141 -16.19 15.01 -1.66
N GLY A 142 -16.33 13.69 -1.52
CA GLY A 142 -17.11 13.07 -0.46
C GLY A 142 -16.71 13.45 0.96
N PRO A 143 -15.41 13.51 1.32
CA PRO A 143 -15.00 13.94 2.67
C PRO A 143 -15.53 15.32 3.07
N ALA A 144 -15.57 16.27 2.13
CA ALA A 144 -16.12 17.60 2.38
C ALA A 144 -17.64 17.57 2.55
N ARG A 145 -18.35 16.81 1.69
CA ARG A 145 -19.80 16.59 1.81
C ARG A 145 -20.18 15.99 3.17
N ASP A 146 -19.40 15.03 3.62
CA ASP A 146 -19.67 14.25 4.82
C ASP A 146 -19.06 14.88 6.10
N GLY A 147 -18.39 16.04 5.98
CA GLY A 147 -17.99 16.90 7.11
C GLY A 147 -16.72 16.52 7.85
N PHE A 148 -15.86 15.65 7.32
CA PHE A 148 -14.61 15.24 7.99
C PHE A 148 -13.30 15.73 7.32
N GLY A 149 -13.40 16.66 6.39
CA GLY A 149 -12.26 17.30 5.74
C GLY A 149 -12.53 17.61 4.27
N ASP A 150 -11.63 18.32 3.63
CA ASP A 150 -11.68 18.56 2.17
C ASP A 150 -10.31 18.31 1.57
N TRP A 151 -10.27 17.53 0.50
CA TRP A 151 -9.08 17.39 -0.31
C TRP A 151 -8.74 18.74 -0.96
N PRO A 152 -7.45 19.14 -0.98
CA PRO A 152 -7.05 20.39 -1.63
C PRO A 152 -7.02 20.28 -3.17
N ILE A 153 -7.30 19.10 -3.71
CA ILE A 153 -7.35 18.76 -5.13
C ILE A 153 -8.67 18.09 -5.49
N ARG A 154 -8.96 18.01 -6.79
CA ARG A 154 -10.10 17.30 -7.38
C ARG A 154 -9.59 16.23 -8.36
N TYR A 155 -10.51 15.41 -8.87
CA TYR A 155 -10.16 14.32 -9.80
C TYR A 155 -9.41 14.84 -11.03
N GLU A 156 -9.82 15.98 -11.56
CA GLU A 156 -9.23 16.62 -12.74
C GLU A 156 -7.76 17.03 -12.55
N ASP A 157 -7.39 17.38 -11.32
CA ASP A 157 -6.01 17.75 -10.96
C ASP A 157 -5.06 16.55 -10.97
N ILE A 158 -5.58 15.34 -10.76
CA ILE A 158 -4.79 14.12 -10.64
C ILE A 158 -4.94 13.18 -11.84
N ALA A 159 -6.02 13.30 -12.63
CA ALA A 159 -6.33 12.42 -13.75
C ALA A 159 -5.18 12.29 -14.78
N PRO A 160 -4.49 13.37 -15.19
CA PRO A 160 -3.33 13.28 -16.10
C PRO A 160 -2.18 12.47 -15.50
N TRP A 161 -1.99 12.55 -14.18
CA TRP A 161 -0.95 11.83 -13.45
C TRP A 161 -1.27 10.36 -13.26
N TYR A 162 -2.56 10.01 -13.16
CA TYR A 162 -2.97 8.61 -13.27
C TYR A 162 -2.59 8.03 -14.62
N SER A 163 -2.90 8.71 -15.74
CA SER A 163 -2.53 8.25 -17.08
C SER A 163 -1.01 8.11 -17.25
N HIS A 164 -0.22 9.08 -16.73
CA HIS A 164 1.24 9.03 -16.73
C HIS A 164 1.77 7.77 -16.02
N VAL A 165 1.26 7.50 -14.82
CA VAL A 165 1.66 6.35 -14.01
C VAL A 165 1.22 5.04 -14.64
N GLU A 166 -0.02 4.94 -15.10
CA GLU A 166 -0.58 3.72 -15.70
C GLU A 166 0.20 3.30 -16.94
N THR A 167 0.56 4.25 -17.80
CA THR A 167 1.35 4.00 -19.00
C THR A 167 2.73 3.44 -18.67
N PHE A 168 3.41 3.99 -17.68
CA PHE A 168 4.74 3.55 -17.28
C PHE A 168 4.73 2.24 -16.48
N ALA A 169 3.79 2.09 -15.55
CA ALA A 169 3.69 0.89 -14.70
C ALA A 169 3.16 -0.33 -15.47
N GLY A 170 2.30 -0.12 -16.45
CA GLY A 170 1.63 -1.16 -17.22
C GLY A 170 0.49 -1.78 -16.41
N ILE A 171 -0.70 -1.19 -16.52
CA ILE A 171 -1.90 -1.62 -15.83
C ILE A 171 -2.78 -2.44 -16.78
N ALA A 172 -3.08 -3.68 -16.41
CA ALA A 172 -4.09 -4.50 -17.09
C ALA A 172 -5.47 -4.13 -16.56
N GLY A 173 -6.41 -3.85 -17.45
CA GLY A 173 -7.77 -3.44 -17.07
C GLY A 173 -8.68 -3.27 -18.26
N ASN A 174 -9.95 -2.98 -17.99
CA ASN A 174 -10.97 -2.70 -18.98
C ASN A 174 -11.55 -1.31 -18.78
N LYS A 175 -11.99 -0.68 -19.88
CA LYS A 175 -12.77 0.56 -19.83
C LYS A 175 -14.23 0.18 -19.65
N ASP A 176 -14.71 0.30 -18.42
CA ASP A 176 -16.01 -0.21 -18.00
C ASP A 176 -17.08 0.90 -17.96
N GLY A 177 -16.69 2.19 -18.04
CA GLY A 177 -17.60 3.34 -18.03
C GLY A 177 -18.34 3.52 -16.70
N VAL A 178 -17.77 3.06 -15.58
CA VAL A 178 -18.38 3.18 -14.24
C VAL A 178 -17.89 4.47 -13.59
N ASP A 179 -18.78 5.35 -13.20
CA ASP A 179 -18.45 6.68 -12.67
C ASP A 179 -17.71 6.66 -11.32
N THR A 180 -17.97 5.64 -10.49
CA THR A 180 -17.21 5.41 -9.24
C THR A 180 -15.89 4.67 -9.45
N LEU A 181 -15.57 4.30 -10.70
CA LEU A 181 -14.32 3.64 -11.08
C LEU A 181 -13.84 4.19 -12.43
N PRO A 182 -13.30 5.42 -12.50
CA PRO A 182 -12.92 6.07 -13.74
C PRO A 182 -12.00 5.24 -14.61
N ASP A 183 -12.21 5.29 -15.92
CA ASP A 183 -11.37 4.59 -16.88
C ASP A 183 -9.97 5.20 -16.99
N GLY A 184 -9.01 4.38 -17.36
CA GLY A 184 -7.60 4.73 -17.46
C GLY A 184 -6.91 4.24 -18.72
N GLU A 185 -5.56 4.24 -18.68
CA GLU A 185 -4.69 3.74 -19.75
C GLU A 185 -4.34 2.28 -19.48
N PHE A 186 -4.99 1.35 -20.20
CA PHE A 186 -4.91 -0.06 -19.89
C PHE A 186 -4.25 -0.90 -20.98
N LEU A 187 -3.48 -1.89 -20.52
CA LEU A 187 -3.18 -3.10 -21.27
C LEU A 187 -4.41 -4.02 -21.29
N PRO A 188 -4.49 -5.01 -22.20
CA PRO A 188 -5.61 -5.95 -22.23
C PRO A 188 -5.92 -6.52 -20.84
N PRO A 189 -7.21 -6.64 -20.47
CA PRO A 189 -7.62 -7.12 -19.15
C PRO A 189 -7.35 -8.62 -18.98
N TRP A 190 -7.34 -9.06 -17.73
CA TRP A 190 -7.57 -10.47 -17.40
C TRP A 190 -9.06 -10.79 -17.53
N GLU A 191 -9.38 -12.07 -17.69
CA GLU A 191 -10.77 -12.51 -17.80
C GLU A 191 -11.30 -13.12 -16.51
N MET A 192 -12.59 -12.96 -16.28
CA MET A 192 -13.32 -13.72 -15.27
C MET A 192 -13.43 -15.19 -15.70
N ASN A 193 -13.44 -16.13 -14.75
CA ASN A 193 -13.74 -17.52 -15.06
C ASN A 193 -15.25 -17.73 -15.31
N CYS A 194 -15.65 -18.95 -15.68
CA CYS A 194 -17.02 -19.27 -16.08
C CYS A 194 -18.05 -18.97 -14.97
N VAL A 195 -17.77 -19.32 -13.72
CA VAL A 195 -18.68 -19.06 -12.59
C VAL A 195 -18.67 -17.59 -12.20
N GLU A 196 -17.53 -16.94 -12.20
CA GLU A 196 -17.47 -15.49 -11.94
C GLU A 196 -18.29 -14.68 -12.96
N LYS A 197 -18.23 -15.05 -14.25
CA LYS A 197 -19.02 -14.41 -15.31
C LYS A 197 -20.52 -14.61 -15.08
N ASP A 198 -20.94 -15.82 -14.70
CA ASP A 198 -22.33 -16.13 -14.47
C ASP A 198 -22.89 -15.41 -13.23
N VAL A 199 -22.15 -15.44 -12.11
CA VAL A 199 -22.50 -14.68 -10.89
C VAL A 199 -22.57 -13.19 -11.18
N ALA A 200 -21.59 -12.62 -11.92
CA ALA A 200 -21.60 -11.21 -12.31
C ALA A 200 -22.85 -10.83 -13.11
N GLN A 201 -23.20 -11.62 -14.11
CA GLN A 201 -24.38 -11.39 -14.94
C GLN A 201 -25.67 -11.41 -14.11
N LYS A 202 -25.81 -12.37 -13.19
CA LYS A 202 -26.96 -12.49 -12.30
C LYS A 202 -27.06 -11.32 -11.31
N ILE A 203 -25.94 -10.88 -10.73
CA ILE A 203 -25.93 -9.69 -9.87
C ILE A 203 -26.40 -8.47 -10.66
N MET A 204 -25.80 -8.18 -11.82
CA MET A 204 -26.15 -7.02 -12.64
C MET A 204 -27.58 -7.09 -13.21
N ALA A 205 -28.14 -8.27 -13.41
CA ALA A 205 -29.53 -8.45 -13.80
C ALA A 205 -30.52 -8.12 -12.66
N ASN A 206 -30.15 -8.41 -11.42
CA ASN A 206 -30.97 -8.13 -10.24
C ASN A 206 -30.84 -6.72 -9.68
N TYR A 207 -29.72 -6.03 -9.97
CA TYR A 207 -29.39 -4.71 -9.38
C TYR A 207 -28.87 -3.78 -10.46
N LYS A 208 -29.55 -2.64 -10.67
CA LYS A 208 -29.18 -1.66 -11.70
C LYS A 208 -27.94 -0.84 -11.34
N ASP A 209 -27.66 -0.70 -10.06
CA ASP A 209 -26.58 0.12 -9.49
C ASP A 209 -25.36 -0.69 -9.04
N ARG A 210 -25.33 -1.99 -9.34
CA ARG A 210 -24.20 -2.89 -9.05
C ARG A 210 -23.46 -3.21 -10.33
N HIS A 211 -22.27 -2.65 -10.47
CA HIS A 211 -21.38 -2.90 -11.59
C HIS A 211 -20.33 -3.93 -11.17
N VAL A 212 -20.27 -5.05 -11.88
CA VAL A 212 -19.28 -6.10 -11.63
C VAL A 212 -18.26 -6.07 -12.75
N VAL A 213 -17.02 -5.76 -12.42
CA VAL A 213 -15.93 -5.61 -13.38
C VAL A 213 -14.75 -6.49 -13.00
N ILE A 214 -13.87 -6.79 -13.96
CA ILE A 214 -12.59 -7.41 -13.63
C ILE A 214 -11.65 -6.39 -12.99
N GLY A 215 -11.00 -6.73 -11.87
CA GLY A 215 -10.09 -5.84 -11.17
C GLY A 215 -8.91 -5.41 -12.03
N ARG A 216 -8.53 -4.14 -11.89
CA ARG A 216 -7.38 -3.54 -12.58
C ARG A 216 -6.11 -3.81 -11.80
N CYS A 217 -5.05 -4.25 -12.48
CA CYS A 217 -3.83 -4.64 -11.78
C CYS A 217 -2.55 -4.33 -12.55
N ALA A 218 -1.50 -4.01 -11.81
CA ALA A 218 -0.19 -3.65 -12.35
C ALA A 218 0.60 -4.87 -12.85
N HIS A 219 0.04 -5.60 -13.84
CA HIS A 219 0.65 -6.76 -14.48
C HIS A 219 0.68 -6.61 -15.98
N LEU A 220 1.80 -6.96 -16.59
CA LEU A 220 2.00 -6.85 -18.04
C LEU A 220 1.33 -8.02 -18.77
N THR A 221 0.09 -7.86 -19.19
CA THR A 221 -0.61 -8.81 -20.07
C THR A 221 -0.08 -8.73 -21.50
N LYS A 222 0.29 -7.52 -21.96
CA LYS A 222 0.90 -7.24 -23.27
C LYS A 222 1.92 -6.12 -23.11
N PRO A 223 3.20 -6.43 -22.84
CA PRO A 223 4.23 -5.41 -22.68
C PRO A 223 4.30 -4.45 -23.87
N GLN A 224 4.46 -3.16 -23.59
CA GLN A 224 4.74 -2.12 -24.57
C GLN A 224 6.24 -1.81 -24.60
N PRO A 225 6.76 -1.07 -25.60
CA PRO A 225 8.19 -0.74 -25.70
C PRO A 225 8.79 -0.15 -24.42
N ILE A 226 8.05 0.71 -23.72
CA ILE A 226 8.50 1.30 -22.45
C ILE A 226 8.75 0.24 -21.36
N HIS A 227 7.92 -0.81 -21.30
CA HIS A 227 8.09 -1.90 -20.32
C HIS A 227 9.31 -2.76 -20.65
N ILE A 228 9.55 -3.03 -21.94
CA ILE A 228 10.74 -3.76 -22.39
C ILE A 228 12.02 -2.95 -22.10
N GLN A 229 11.98 -1.63 -22.28
CA GLN A 229 13.10 -0.76 -21.91
C GLN A 229 13.38 -0.77 -20.41
N GLN A 230 12.37 -1.02 -19.56
CA GLN A 230 12.56 -1.24 -18.12
C GLN A 230 13.20 -2.61 -17.81
N GLY A 231 13.31 -3.52 -18.78
CA GLY A 231 13.75 -4.90 -18.57
C GLY A 231 12.63 -5.83 -18.08
N ARG A 232 11.37 -5.42 -18.23
CA ARG A 232 10.19 -6.17 -17.79
C ARG A 232 9.52 -6.91 -18.95
N ASN A 233 9.02 -8.09 -18.69
CA ASN A 233 8.38 -8.98 -19.65
C ASN A 233 6.94 -9.33 -19.26
N GLN A 234 6.25 -10.04 -20.16
CA GLN A 234 4.87 -10.48 -19.96
C GLN A 234 4.71 -11.33 -18.69
N CYS A 235 3.62 -11.11 -17.99
CA CYS A 235 3.20 -11.93 -16.86
C CYS A 235 2.90 -13.36 -17.30
N GLN A 236 3.53 -14.34 -16.67
CA GLN A 236 3.38 -15.77 -16.97
C GLN A 236 2.28 -16.45 -16.14
N ALA A 237 1.46 -15.70 -15.41
CA ALA A 237 0.37 -16.20 -14.56
C ALA A 237 0.79 -17.34 -13.59
N ARG A 238 2.01 -17.29 -13.06
CA ARG A 238 2.60 -18.36 -12.24
C ARG A 238 2.01 -18.45 -10.82
N SER A 239 1.23 -17.45 -10.39
CA SER A 239 0.69 -17.36 -9.01
C SER A 239 1.73 -17.32 -7.89
N LEU A 240 2.94 -16.84 -8.16
CA LEU A 240 4.07 -16.77 -7.24
C LEU A 240 4.57 -15.31 -7.05
N CYS A 241 3.65 -14.34 -7.08
CA CYS A 241 4.01 -12.93 -7.13
C CYS A 241 4.73 -12.44 -5.85
N GLU A 242 4.38 -12.98 -4.69
CA GLU A 242 4.94 -12.60 -3.39
C GLU A 242 6.38 -13.07 -3.18
N ARG A 243 6.93 -13.90 -4.09
CA ARG A 243 8.31 -14.40 -4.05
C ARG A 243 9.31 -13.55 -4.84
N GLY A 244 8.84 -12.41 -5.41
CA GLY A 244 9.53 -11.69 -6.45
C GLY A 244 9.30 -12.31 -7.84
N CYS A 245 9.12 -11.48 -8.87
CA CYS A 245 8.83 -11.96 -10.22
C CYS A 245 10.09 -11.96 -11.09
N PRO A 246 10.62 -13.14 -11.50
CA PRO A 246 11.81 -13.22 -12.33
C PRO A 246 11.58 -12.75 -13.77
N PHE A 247 10.35 -12.40 -14.13
CA PHE A 247 10.00 -11.84 -15.45
C PHE A 247 9.72 -10.33 -15.38
N GLY A 248 9.72 -9.71 -14.17
CA GLY A 248 9.25 -8.33 -14.04
C GLY A 248 7.79 -8.14 -14.48
N GLY A 249 6.99 -9.23 -14.48
CA GLY A 249 5.63 -9.23 -14.99
C GLY A 249 4.66 -8.34 -14.21
N TYR A 250 4.94 -8.06 -12.94
CA TYR A 250 4.21 -7.05 -12.16
C TYR A 250 5.11 -5.83 -11.86
N PHE A 251 4.50 -4.70 -11.55
CA PHE A 251 5.21 -3.49 -11.16
C PHE A 251 5.73 -3.59 -9.73
N SER A 252 7.03 -3.32 -9.56
CA SER A 252 7.67 -3.05 -8.27
C SER A 252 8.77 -2.01 -8.46
N SER A 253 9.08 -1.23 -7.42
CA SER A 253 10.07 -0.17 -7.51
C SER A 253 11.45 -0.67 -7.92
N ASN A 254 11.90 -1.78 -7.33
CA ASN A 254 13.22 -2.37 -7.62
C ASN A 254 13.32 -3.03 -9.00
N ALA A 255 12.19 -3.28 -9.68
CA ALA A 255 12.17 -3.81 -11.05
C ALA A 255 11.88 -2.75 -12.11
N SER A 256 11.53 -1.54 -11.71
CA SER A 256 11.00 -0.52 -12.62
C SER A 256 11.58 0.87 -12.35
N THR A 257 11.04 1.63 -11.39
CA THR A 257 11.38 3.03 -11.18
C THR A 257 12.82 3.25 -10.71
N ILE A 258 13.36 2.41 -9.82
CA ILE A 258 14.75 2.54 -9.34
C ILE A 258 15.76 2.26 -10.47
N PRO A 259 15.71 1.11 -11.19
CA PRO A 259 16.60 0.87 -12.31
C PRO A 259 16.45 1.92 -13.44
N TRP A 260 15.26 2.48 -13.61
CA TRP A 260 15.03 3.55 -14.57
C TRP A 260 15.74 4.83 -14.17
N ALA A 261 15.65 5.22 -12.89
CA ALA A 261 16.38 6.35 -12.35
C ALA A 261 17.91 6.14 -12.43
N GLU A 262 18.41 4.92 -12.18
CA GLU A 262 19.83 4.58 -12.32
C GLU A 262 20.38 4.83 -13.73
N LYS A 263 19.60 4.51 -14.77
CA LYS A 263 19.99 4.72 -16.17
C LYS A 263 20.25 6.18 -16.53
N THR A 264 19.71 7.14 -15.78
CA THR A 264 19.95 8.57 -15.99
C THR A 264 21.35 9.01 -15.54
N GLY A 265 22.03 8.21 -14.70
CA GLY A 265 23.30 8.57 -14.07
C GLY A 265 23.17 9.57 -12.92
N ASN A 266 21.94 9.97 -12.56
CA ASN A 266 21.67 10.98 -11.52
C ASN A 266 21.30 10.38 -10.17
N LEU A 267 21.09 9.05 -10.07
CA LEU A 267 20.71 8.36 -8.83
C LEU A 267 21.93 7.94 -8.00
N THR A 268 21.88 8.24 -6.72
CA THR A 268 22.68 7.57 -5.69
C THR A 268 21.71 6.82 -4.76
N LEU A 269 21.76 5.49 -4.75
CA LEU A 269 20.99 4.65 -3.84
C LEU A 269 21.89 4.21 -2.68
N ARG A 270 21.50 4.54 -1.45
CA ARG A 270 22.18 4.11 -0.23
C ARG A 270 21.23 3.27 0.62
N THR A 271 21.58 2.00 0.77
CA THR A 271 20.87 1.04 1.64
C THR A 271 21.40 1.09 3.07
N ASP A 272 20.77 0.33 3.97
CA ASP A 272 21.15 0.25 5.38
C ASP A 272 21.24 1.64 6.04
N SER A 273 20.37 2.55 5.63
CA SER A 273 20.38 3.97 5.96
C SER A 273 19.12 4.36 6.72
N VAL A 274 19.18 4.29 8.04
CA VAL A 274 18.06 4.64 8.92
C VAL A 274 18.00 6.15 9.09
N VAL A 275 17.03 6.78 8.44
CA VAL A 275 16.84 8.23 8.59
C VAL A 275 16.27 8.52 9.96
N HIS A 276 17.04 9.28 10.75
CA HIS A 276 16.69 9.66 12.11
C HIS A 276 15.78 10.91 12.12
N SER A 277 16.14 11.95 11.38
CA SER A 277 15.42 13.24 11.40
C SER A 277 15.78 14.12 10.22
N ILE A 278 14.91 15.08 9.93
CA ILE A 278 15.15 16.20 9.01
C ILE A 278 15.91 17.28 9.74
N ILE A 279 16.89 17.91 9.07
CA ILE A 279 17.65 19.05 9.57
C ILE A 279 16.97 20.34 9.09
N TYR A 280 16.45 21.11 10.02
CA TYR A 280 15.88 22.43 9.75
C TYR A 280 16.84 23.54 10.15
N ASP A 281 17.04 24.51 9.28
CA ASP A 281 17.87 25.69 9.52
C ASP A 281 16.96 26.88 9.85
N ASP A 282 16.91 27.26 11.13
CA ASP A 282 16.06 28.37 11.62
C ASP A 282 16.40 29.70 10.95
N LYS A 283 17.68 29.93 10.58
CA LYS A 283 18.12 31.19 9.93
C LYS A 283 17.69 31.27 8.47
N LYS A 284 17.68 30.10 7.77
CA LYS A 284 17.28 30.03 6.37
C LYS A 284 15.77 29.81 6.23
N GLY A 285 15.07 29.46 7.30
CA GLY A 285 13.63 29.14 7.27
C GLY A 285 13.28 27.94 6.43
N LYS A 286 14.19 26.95 6.26
CA LYS A 286 13.99 25.77 5.41
C LYS A 286 14.75 24.53 5.89
N ALA A 287 14.32 23.37 5.44
CA ALA A 287 15.06 22.14 5.62
C ALA A 287 16.33 22.15 4.75
N THR A 288 17.43 21.68 5.30
CA THR A 288 18.74 21.67 4.61
C THR A 288 19.25 20.27 4.35
N GLY A 289 18.72 19.25 5.01
CA GLY A 289 19.18 17.87 4.87
C GLY A 289 18.52 16.91 5.85
N VAL A 290 19.16 15.76 6.04
CA VAL A 290 18.71 14.70 6.94
C VAL A 290 19.87 14.11 7.73
N ARG A 291 19.59 13.64 8.96
CA ARG A 291 20.49 12.79 9.75
C ARG A 291 20.16 11.34 9.52
N VAL A 292 21.19 10.57 9.26
CA VAL A 292 21.08 9.15 8.92
C VAL A 292 21.99 8.35 9.86
N ILE A 293 21.47 7.24 10.36
CA ILE A 293 22.24 6.27 11.12
C ILE A 293 22.47 5.07 10.21
N ASP A 294 23.73 4.69 10.03
CA ASP A 294 24.07 3.45 9.33
C ASP A 294 23.57 2.25 10.15
N ALA A 295 22.76 1.40 9.54
CA ALA A 295 22.07 0.32 10.24
C ALA A 295 23.03 -0.68 10.89
N ASN A 296 24.21 -0.89 10.30
CA ASN A 296 25.20 -1.88 10.71
C ASN A 296 26.23 -1.30 11.70
N THR A 297 26.81 -0.14 11.38
CA THR A 297 27.88 0.49 12.17
C THR A 297 27.34 1.40 13.26
N LYS A 298 26.08 1.80 13.19
CA LYS A 298 25.42 2.81 14.06
C LYS A 298 26.07 4.20 14.02
N GLN A 299 26.92 4.46 13.05
CA GLN A 299 27.50 5.79 12.83
C GLN A 299 26.47 6.74 12.22
N ALA A 300 26.41 7.96 12.74
CA ALA A 300 25.55 9.01 12.20
C ALA A 300 26.28 9.84 11.14
N THR A 301 25.57 10.16 10.05
CA THR A 301 26.03 10.99 8.94
C THR A 301 24.93 11.95 8.54
N GLU A 302 25.28 13.16 8.14
CA GLU A 302 24.35 14.14 7.59
C GLU A 302 24.49 14.22 6.08
N TYR A 303 23.35 14.28 5.39
CA TYR A 303 23.23 14.51 3.95
C TYR A 303 22.40 15.75 3.70
N PHE A 304 22.79 16.55 2.70
CA PHE A 304 22.22 17.86 2.42
C PHE A 304 21.59 17.90 1.03
N ALA A 305 20.46 18.61 0.92
CA ALA A 305 19.78 18.82 -0.36
C ALA A 305 18.89 20.06 -0.34
N LYS A 306 18.52 20.51 -1.54
CA LYS A 306 17.56 21.60 -1.75
C LYS A 306 16.12 21.15 -1.60
N ILE A 307 15.81 19.88 -1.97
CA ILE A 307 14.49 19.28 -1.92
C ILE A 307 14.54 17.98 -1.11
N ILE A 308 13.53 17.72 -0.28
CA ILE A 308 13.42 16.49 0.52
C ILE A 308 12.03 15.87 0.32
N PHE A 309 11.98 14.61 -0.12
CA PHE A 309 10.80 13.77 -0.16
C PHE A 309 10.83 12.77 0.98
N VAL A 310 9.80 12.78 1.85
CA VAL A 310 9.68 11.83 2.96
C VAL A 310 8.65 10.77 2.56
N ASN A 311 9.13 9.62 2.10
CA ASN A 311 8.35 8.52 1.50
C ASN A 311 8.68 7.16 2.12
N ALA A 312 8.78 7.11 3.45
CA ALA A 312 9.20 5.95 4.22
C ALA A 312 8.05 4.95 4.54
N ALA A 313 6.93 5.07 3.87
CA ALA A 313 5.60 4.49 4.16
C ALA A 313 4.94 5.12 5.39
N CYS A 314 3.60 5.22 5.39
CA CYS A 314 2.77 6.04 6.26
C CYS A 314 3.29 6.20 7.70
N LEU A 315 3.38 5.11 8.46
CA LEU A 315 3.74 5.20 9.88
C LEU A 315 5.22 5.50 10.11
N ASN A 316 6.14 5.03 9.25
CA ASN A 316 7.55 5.41 9.33
C ASN A 316 7.76 6.88 8.94
N THR A 317 7.02 7.39 7.97
CA THR A 317 7.02 8.82 7.62
C THR A 317 6.58 9.66 8.81
N ASN A 318 5.49 9.31 9.48
CA ASN A 318 5.05 9.95 10.72
C ASN A 318 6.11 9.86 11.83
N LEU A 319 6.76 8.70 12.01
CA LEU A 319 7.83 8.52 13.00
C LEU A 319 9.00 9.49 12.73
N ILE A 320 9.48 9.56 11.49
CA ILE A 320 10.60 10.46 11.12
C ILE A 320 10.21 11.93 11.35
N LEU A 321 9.02 12.33 10.94
CA LEU A 321 8.53 13.71 11.11
C LEU A 321 8.35 14.06 12.58
N LEU A 322 7.77 13.19 13.40
CA LEU A 322 7.62 13.39 14.85
C LEU A 322 8.99 13.48 15.56
N ASN A 323 9.98 12.71 15.11
CA ASN A 323 11.33 12.72 15.66
C ASN A 323 12.20 13.90 15.14
N SER A 324 11.70 14.64 14.14
CA SER A 324 12.40 15.79 13.53
C SER A 324 12.07 17.08 14.28
N THR A 325 12.66 17.27 15.45
CA THR A 325 12.47 18.46 16.29
C THR A 325 13.53 19.51 16.04
N SER A 326 13.16 20.79 16.21
CA SER A 326 14.05 21.96 16.17
C SER A 326 13.50 23.06 17.08
N ASN A 327 14.19 24.19 17.20
CA ASN A 327 13.65 25.34 17.93
C ASN A 327 12.34 25.83 17.29
N ARG A 328 12.27 25.82 15.97
CA ARG A 328 11.05 26.19 15.22
C ARG A 328 9.93 25.15 15.34
N PHE A 329 10.27 23.88 15.41
CA PHE A 329 9.33 22.75 15.44
C PHE A 329 9.58 21.84 16.65
N PRO A 330 9.29 22.28 17.88
CA PRO A 330 9.63 21.52 19.10
C PRO A 330 8.83 20.21 19.25
N ASN A 331 7.67 20.11 18.59
CA ASN A 331 6.75 18.98 18.68
C ASN A 331 6.73 18.09 17.41
N GLY A 332 7.80 18.12 16.62
CA GLY A 332 7.89 17.42 15.32
C GLY A 332 7.82 18.38 14.15
N PHE A 333 8.36 17.94 13.01
CA PHE A 333 8.52 18.76 11.82
C PHE A 333 7.19 19.30 11.29
N GLY A 334 7.10 20.60 11.14
CA GLY A 334 5.90 21.26 10.61
C GLY A 334 4.68 21.24 11.52
N ASN A 335 4.78 20.76 12.75
CA ASN A 335 3.66 20.50 13.65
C ASN A 335 3.21 21.72 14.47
N ASP A 336 2.95 22.84 13.81
CA ASP A 336 2.47 24.06 14.46
C ASP A 336 1.03 23.95 14.96
N ASN A 337 0.22 23.12 14.30
CA ASN A 337 -1.21 22.92 14.59
C ASN A 337 -1.51 21.71 15.48
N GLY A 338 -0.48 20.92 15.87
CA GLY A 338 -0.64 19.74 16.71
C GLY A 338 -1.32 18.55 16.03
N LEU A 339 -1.34 18.50 14.69
CA LEU A 339 -2.04 17.47 13.92
C LEU A 339 -1.14 16.34 13.41
N LEU A 340 0.18 16.49 13.48
CA LEU A 340 1.10 15.45 13.03
C LEU A 340 0.89 14.16 13.84
N GLY A 341 0.74 13.07 13.13
CA GLY A 341 0.45 11.75 13.70
C GLY A 341 -1.03 11.47 13.96
N LYS A 342 -1.94 12.44 13.79
CA LYS A 342 -3.39 12.29 13.97
C LYS A 342 -4.12 11.97 12.66
N TYR A 343 -5.38 11.54 12.78
CA TYR A 343 -6.23 11.17 11.62
C TYR A 343 -5.67 10.00 10.81
N VAL A 344 -5.04 9.05 11.48
CA VAL A 344 -4.62 7.78 10.85
C VAL A 344 -5.87 6.99 10.48
N CYS A 345 -5.93 6.53 9.25
CA CYS A 345 -7.04 5.77 8.69
C CYS A 345 -6.54 4.60 7.85
N PHE A 346 -7.43 3.68 7.50
CA PHE A 346 -7.11 2.40 6.89
C PHE A 346 -8.37 1.82 6.22
N HIS A 347 -8.31 0.62 5.61
CA HIS A 347 -9.49 -0.06 5.11
C HIS A 347 -10.02 -1.13 6.08
N ASN A 348 -11.34 -1.29 6.13
CA ASN A 348 -11.98 -2.36 6.88
C ASN A 348 -12.11 -3.60 5.99
N TYR A 349 -11.30 -4.64 6.28
CA TYR A 349 -11.28 -5.92 5.57
C TYR A 349 -11.87 -7.08 6.40
N ARG A 350 -12.58 -6.78 7.47
CA ARG A 350 -13.06 -7.81 8.41
C ARG A 350 -14.11 -8.73 7.82
N GLY A 351 -14.93 -8.21 6.89
CA GLY A 351 -16.10 -8.90 6.39
C GLY A 351 -15.81 -9.83 5.22
N THR A 352 -16.31 -11.06 5.33
CA THR A 352 -16.36 -11.99 4.19
C THR A 352 -17.70 -12.70 4.12
N VAL A 353 -18.14 -13.00 2.90
CA VAL A 353 -19.32 -13.81 2.62
C VAL A 353 -18.95 -14.89 1.62
N SER A 354 -19.27 -16.13 1.90
CA SER A 354 -18.92 -17.25 1.04
C SER A 354 -20.09 -18.23 0.89
N GLY A 355 -20.04 -19.10 -0.14
CA GLY A 355 -21.02 -20.16 -0.33
C GLY A 355 -20.63 -21.09 -1.46
N SER A 356 -21.42 -22.13 -1.68
CA SER A 356 -21.28 -23.07 -2.78
C SER A 356 -22.10 -22.64 -4.01
N TYR A 357 -21.71 -23.11 -5.18
CA TYR A 357 -22.37 -22.76 -6.43
C TYR A 357 -22.49 -23.96 -7.37
N ASP A 358 -23.64 -24.14 -7.99
CA ASP A 358 -23.86 -25.21 -9.00
C ASP A 358 -23.27 -24.76 -10.34
N GLY A 359 -21.94 -24.82 -10.43
CA GLY A 359 -21.22 -24.47 -11.65
C GLY A 359 -21.04 -25.66 -12.59
N PRO A 360 -20.46 -25.45 -13.79
CA PRO A 360 -20.20 -26.52 -14.76
C PRO A 360 -19.33 -27.64 -14.18
N GLU A 361 -19.77 -28.87 -14.29
CA GLU A 361 -19.04 -30.04 -13.77
C GLU A 361 -17.84 -30.42 -14.65
N ASP A 362 -17.90 -30.12 -15.95
CA ASP A 362 -16.83 -30.34 -16.92
C ASP A 362 -15.71 -29.28 -16.89
N LYS A 363 -15.84 -28.28 -16.03
CA LYS A 363 -14.85 -27.19 -15.88
C LYS A 363 -14.14 -27.29 -14.53
N TYR A 364 -12.87 -26.99 -14.58
CA TYR A 364 -12.01 -26.90 -13.41
C TYR A 364 -11.17 -25.65 -13.50
N TYR A 365 -11.09 -24.89 -12.42
CA TYR A 365 -10.24 -23.74 -12.32
C TYR A 365 -9.33 -23.87 -11.12
N TYR A 366 -8.07 -24.12 -11.37
CA TYR A 366 -7.02 -24.19 -10.37
C TYR A 366 -5.92 -23.20 -10.72
N GLY A 367 -5.39 -22.55 -9.70
CA GLY A 367 -4.41 -21.50 -9.85
C GLY A 367 -5.05 -20.12 -9.74
N ARG A 368 -4.20 -19.12 -9.74
CA ARG A 368 -4.64 -17.72 -9.61
C ARG A 368 -4.21 -16.95 -10.84
N ARG A 369 -5.11 -16.20 -11.42
CA ARG A 369 -4.71 -15.00 -12.15
C ARG A 369 -4.36 -13.90 -11.13
N PRO A 370 -3.61 -12.84 -11.52
CA PRO A 370 -3.12 -11.83 -10.59
C PRO A 370 -4.18 -10.81 -10.13
N THR A 371 -5.44 -11.00 -10.49
CA THR A 371 -6.57 -10.15 -10.08
C THR A 371 -7.85 -10.96 -9.97
N GLN A 372 -8.92 -10.35 -9.48
CA GLN A 372 -10.23 -10.95 -9.28
C GLN A 372 -11.33 -9.93 -9.65
N PRO A 373 -12.57 -10.37 -9.88
CA PRO A 373 -13.69 -9.47 -10.04
C PRO A 373 -13.90 -8.56 -8.82
N MET A 374 -14.46 -7.38 -9.07
CA MET A 374 -14.82 -6.44 -8.02
C MET A 374 -16.11 -5.70 -8.35
N MET A 375 -16.80 -5.26 -7.32
CA MET A 375 -17.87 -4.26 -7.40
C MET A 375 -17.34 -2.96 -6.79
N PRO A 376 -17.22 -1.88 -7.57
CA PRO A 376 -16.94 -0.56 -7.05
C PRO A 376 -18.00 -0.11 -6.04
N ASN A 377 -17.66 0.88 -5.22
CA ASN A 377 -18.59 1.40 -4.22
C ASN A 377 -19.94 1.79 -4.84
N PHE A 378 -21.00 1.33 -4.21
CA PHE A 378 -22.40 1.61 -4.57
C PHE A 378 -23.23 2.18 -3.40
N ARG A 379 -22.62 2.37 -2.23
CA ARG A 379 -23.25 2.94 -1.04
C ARG A 379 -22.90 4.42 -0.89
N ASN A 380 -23.90 5.23 -0.57
CA ASN A 380 -23.76 6.66 -0.25
C ASN A 380 -22.97 7.48 -1.29
N VAL A 381 -23.00 7.07 -2.57
CA VAL A 381 -22.23 7.71 -3.63
C VAL A 381 -22.81 9.09 -3.96
N HIS A 382 -24.07 9.13 -4.39
CA HIS A 382 -24.73 10.37 -4.82
C HIS A 382 -25.50 11.06 -3.70
N LYS A 383 -26.02 10.30 -2.76
CA LYS A 383 -26.79 10.74 -1.60
C LYS A 383 -26.53 9.82 -0.42
N GLN A 384 -26.86 10.29 0.78
CA GLN A 384 -26.87 9.47 1.98
C GLN A 384 -28.06 8.50 1.95
N GLU A 385 -27.82 7.19 1.99
CA GLU A 385 -28.85 6.14 1.90
C GLU A 385 -28.89 5.23 3.11
N THR A 386 -27.84 5.25 3.95
CA THR A 386 -27.66 4.39 5.11
C THR A 386 -27.46 5.22 6.38
N ASP A 387 -27.39 4.57 7.54
CA ASP A 387 -27.10 5.19 8.82
C ASP A 387 -25.59 5.28 9.15
N PHE A 388 -24.75 5.07 8.13
CA PHE A 388 -23.29 5.23 8.20
C PHE A 388 -22.80 6.08 7.02
N LEU A 389 -21.65 6.73 7.20
CA LEU A 389 -21.00 7.56 6.16
C LEU A 389 -20.12 6.72 5.26
N ARG A 390 -19.97 7.16 4.01
CA ARG A 390 -19.13 6.55 2.98
C ARG A 390 -19.65 5.16 2.59
N GLY A 391 -18.76 4.23 2.20
CA GLY A 391 -19.19 2.92 1.74
C GLY A 391 -18.07 1.88 1.70
N TYR A 392 -18.25 0.91 0.85
CA TYR A 392 -17.30 -0.19 0.65
C TYR A 392 -17.31 -0.67 -0.79
N MET A 393 -16.20 -1.21 -1.21
CA MET A 393 -16.04 -2.00 -2.42
C MET A 393 -16.08 -3.49 -2.05
N VAL A 394 -16.54 -4.33 -2.96
CA VAL A 394 -16.58 -5.78 -2.77
C VAL A 394 -15.66 -6.46 -3.78
N PHE A 395 -14.63 -7.14 -3.33
CA PHE A 395 -13.93 -8.12 -4.15
C PHE A 395 -14.64 -9.46 -4.07
N TYR A 396 -14.72 -10.19 -5.19
CA TYR A 396 -15.15 -11.57 -5.11
C TYR A 396 -14.34 -12.47 -6.05
N SER A 397 -14.42 -13.76 -5.81
CA SER A 397 -13.80 -14.79 -6.66
C SER A 397 -14.63 -16.05 -6.63
N ALA A 398 -14.54 -16.85 -7.68
CA ALA A 398 -15.04 -18.20 -7.68
C ALA A 398 -13.92 -19.17 -8.07
N GLY A 399 -13.93 -20.35 -7.46
CA GLY A 399 -12.96 -21.39 -7.74
C GLY A 399 -13.52 -22.77 -7.45
N ARG A 400 -12.91 -23.77 -8.06
CA ARG A 400 -13.22 -25.17 -7.82
C ARG A 400 -11.93 -25.87 -7.45
N GLY A 401 -11.84 -26.31 -6.20
CA GLY A 401 -10.72 -27.09 -5.69
C GLY A 401 -10.93 -28.60 -5.88
N ARG A 402 -10.11 -29.38 -5.21
CA ARG A 402 -10.34 -30.82 -5.04
C ARG A 402 -11.39 -31.03 -3.98
N ALA A 403 -12.10 -32.17 -4.06
CA ALA A 403 -12.96 -32.60 -2.99
C ALA A 403 -12.15 -32.77 -1.70
N TYR A 404 -12.78 -32.45 -0.59
CA TYR A 404 -12.21 -32.63 0.74
C TYR A 404 -13.06 -33.55 1.55
N PRO A 405 -12.51 -34.67 2.04
CA PRO A 405 -13.30 -35.70 2.71
C PRO A 405 -13.84 -35.32 4.10
N GLY A 406 -13.51 -34.11 4.57
CA GLY A 406 -13.89 -33.66 5.90
C GLY A 406 -13.09 -34.36 7.01
N SER A 407 -13.68 -34.38 8.21
CA SER A 407 -13.11 -35.02 9.40
C SER A 407 -13.74 -36.40 9.68
N ASP A 408 -14.48 -36.94 8.74
CA ASP A 408 -15.17 -38.22 8.93
C ASP A 408 -14.16 -39.36 9.00
N ALA A 409 -14.23 -40.15 10.07
CA ALA A 409 -13.31 -41.26 10.31
C ALA A 409 -13.44 -42.38 9.29
N GLU A 410 -14.58 -42.50 8.58
CA GLU A 410 -14.79 -43.46 7.51
C GLU A 410 -13.96 -43.13 6.25
N GLN A 411 -13.42 -41.93 6.16
CA GLN A 411 -12.63 -41.46 5.02
C GLN A 411 -11.12 -41.54 5.28
N ILE A 412 -10.64 -42.60 5.88
CA ILE A 412 -9.22 -42.85 6.14
C ILE A 412 -8.68 -43.88 5.13
N GLY A 413 -7.40 -43.77 4.77
CA GLY A 413 -6.70 -44.74 3.92
C GLY A 413 -7.03 -44.60 2.43
N GLY A 414 -7.51 -45.65 1.79
CA GLY A 414 -7.82 -45.69 0.35
C GLY A 414 -8.94 -44.73 -0.03
N THR A 415 -10.05 -44.74 0.67
CA THR A 415 -11.20 -43.87 0.44
C THR A 415 -10.82 -42.38 0.53
N TYR A 416 -9.99 -42.00 1.51
CA TYR A 416 -9.45 -40.64 1.58
C TYR A 416 -8.67 -40.23 0.33
N LYS A 417 -7.80 -41.13 -0.18
CA LYS A 417 -7.02 -40.88 -1.38
C LYS A 417 -7.91 -40.76 -2.62
N ASP A 418 -8.91 -41.56 -2.72
CA ASP A 418 -9.83 -41.56 -3.85
C ASP A 418 -10.63 -40.24 -3.90
N VAL A 419 -11.23 -39.82 -2.79
CA VAL A 419 -11.93 -38.53 -2.68
C VAL A 419 -11.01 -37.34 -3.01
N MET A 420 -9.76 -37.38 -2.56
CA MET A 420 -8.80 -36.29 -2.85
C MET A 420 -8.41 -36.20 -4.34
N THR A 421 -8.74 -37.19 -5.16
CA THR A 421 -8.54 -37.12 -6.61
C THR A 421 -9.72 -36.52 -7.37
N GLU A 422 -10.88 -36.41 -6.73
CA GLU A 422 -12.08 -35.85 -7.33
C GLU A 422 -12.09 -34.33 -7.29
N ALA A 423 -12.88 -33.72 -8.18
CA ALA A 423 -13.15 -32.29 -8.13
C ALA A 423 -14.17 -31.99 -7.03
N GLY A 424 -13.92 -30.97 -6.23
CA GLY A 424 -14.87 -30.46 -5.26
C GLY A 424 -15.95 -29.58 -5.89
N ASP A 425 -16.78 -28.98 -5.06
CA ASP A 425 -17.79 -28.02 -5.47
C ASP A 425 -17.17 -26.69 -5.89
N TRP A 426 -17.89 -25.91 -6.70
CA TRP A 426 -17.57 -24.52 -6.91
C TRP A 426 -17.86 -23.73 -5.64
N GLY A 427 -16.88 -22.96 -5.19
CA GLY A 427 -17.04 -21.99 -4.12
C GLY A 427 -17.04 -20.56 -4.66
N VAL A 428 -17.87 -19.71 -4.07
CA VAL A 428 -17.85 -18.25 -4.27
C VAL A 428 -17.47 -17.60 -2.95
N TYR A 429 -16.56 -16.62 -3.01
CA TYR A 429 -16.05 -15.90 -1.87
C TYR A 429 -16.03 -14.40 -2.17
N ALA A 430 -16.63 -13.60 -1.30
CA ALA A 430 -16.66 -12.14 -1.37
C ALA A 430 -16.02 -11.52 -0.12
N MET A 431 -15.30 -10.44 -0.30
CA MET A 431 -14.54 -9.75 0.75
C MET A 431 -14.80 -8.25 0.69
N MET A 432 -15.00 -7.65 1.86
CA MET A 432 -15.15 -6.22 2.07
C MET A 432 -13.83 -5.47 1.89
N GLN A 433 -13.88 -4.30 1.24
CA GLN A 433 -12.91 -3.23 1.40
C GLN A 433 -13.66 -1.95 1.73
N GLY A 434 -13.84 -1.70 3.03
CA GLY A 434 -14.61 -0.57 3.56
C GLY A 434 -13.74 0.65 3.81
N GLU A 435 -14.26 1.82 3.49
CA GLU A 435 -13.65 3.10 3.84
C GLU A 435 -13.81 3.37 5.33
N THR A 436 -12.73 3.73 6.04
CA THR A 436 -12.79 4.22 7.42
C THR A 436 -12.67 5.73 7.46
N ILE A 437 -13.42 6.37 8.35
CA ILE A 437 -13.41 7.83 8.49
C ILE A 437 -12.17 8.28 9.26
N PRO A 438 -11.35 9.22 8.73
CA PRO A 438 -10.24 9.79 9.49
C PRO A 438 -10.74 10.53 10.72
N LYS A 439 -10.25 10.16 11.91
CA LYS A 439 -10.64 10.76 13.18
C LYS A 439 -9.43 11.07 14.05
N GLU A 440 -9.50 12.14 14.83
CA GLU A 440 -8.40 12.61 15.67
C GLU A 440 -7.98 11.57 16.72
N SER A 441 -8.92 10.76 17.20
CA SER A 441 -8.67 9.68 18.16
C SER A 441 -7.81 8.54 17.59
N ASN A 442 -7.74 8.39 16.26
CA ASN A 442 -6.82 7.46 15.60
C ASN A 442 -5.51 8.18 15.33
N HIS A 443 -4.48 7.85 16.09
CA HIS A 443 -3.21 8.56 16.03
C HIS A 443 -2.00 7.67 16.30
N VAL A 444 -0.85 8.20 15.95
CA VAL A 444 0.47 7.68 16.33
C VAL A 444 1.27 8.75 17.05
N ARG A 445 2.14 8.36 17.95
CA ARG A 445 3.04 9.24 18.71
C ARG A 445 4.33 8.51 19.08
N LEU A 446 5.33 9.24 19.55
CA LEU A 446 6.58 8.66 20.00
C LEU A 446 6.51 8.24 21.48
N SER A 447 7.17 7.15 21.81
CA SER A 447 7.43 6.75 23.20
C SER A 447 8.42 7.73 23.86
N LYS A 448 8.17 8.03 25.15
CA LYS A 448 9.09 8.83 25.97
C LYS A 448 10.21 7.97 26.55
N ASP A 449 9.97 6.68 26.75
CA ASP A 449 10.82 5.81 27.57
C ASP A 449 11.49 4.71 26.78
N GLN A 450 10.93 4.28 25.63
CA GLN A 450 11.43 3.15 24.86
C GLN A 450 11.99 3.61 23.51
N LYS A 451 13.15 3.07 23.16
CA LYS A 451 13.86 3.35 21.91
C LYS A 451 14.20 2.04 21.19
N ASP A 452 14.36 2.12 19.87
CA ASP A 452 14.87 1.01 19.07
C ASP A 452 16.40 0.87 19.20
N GLN A 453 16.96 -0.10 18.49
CA GLN A 453 18.39 -0.39 18.53
C GLN A 453 19.30 0.72 17.96
N TRP A 454 18.73 1.72 17.32
CA TRP A 454 19.43 2.90 16.80
C TRP A 454 19.18 4.16 17.64
N GLY A 455 18.54 4.02 18.79
CA GLY A 455 18.24 5.12 19.70
C GLY A 455 17.04 5.96 19.29
N ILE A 456 16.26 5.55 18.29
CA ILE A 456 15.05 6.25 17.85
C ILE A 456 13.87 5.84 18.75
N PRO A 457 13.05 6.79 19.25
CA PRO A 457 11.88 6.47 20.04
C PRO A 457 10.94 5.51 19.31
N LEU A 458 10.39 4.53 20.02
CA LEU A 458 9.40 3.62 19.45
C LEU A 458 8.12 4.36 19.07
N LEU A 459 7.53 3.97 17.96
CA LEU A 459 6.21 4.46 17.58
C LEU A 459 5.14 3.77 18.43
N ILE A 460 4.20 4.56 18.95
CA ILE A 460 3.01 4.09 19.65
C ILE A 460 1.83 4.26 18.72
N THR A 461 1.03 3.21 18.54
CA THR A 461 -0.20 3.25 17.73
C THR A 461 -1.43 3.21 18.64
N SER A 462 -2.39 4.11 18.41
CA SER A 462 -3.70 4.15 19.04
C SER A 462 -4.74 4.30 17.94
N VAL A 463 -5.07 3.19 17.28
CA VAL A 463 -5.91 3.15 16.07
C VAL A 463 -6.96 2.06 16.24
N GLY A 464 -8.22 2.34 15.92
CA GLY A 464 -9.30 1.38 16.08
C GLY A 464 -10.52 1.69 15.22
N TYR A 465 -11.40 0.70 15.11
CA TYR A 465 -12.72 0.84 14.50
C TYR A 465 -13.67 1.65 15.40
N ASP A 466 -14.75 2.16 14.81
CA ASP A 466 -15.83 2.88 15.53
C ASP A 466 -17.22 2.40 15.08
N ASP A 467 -18.26 3.09 15.55
CA ASP A 467 -19.66 2.77 15.25
C ASP A 467 -19.97 2.87 13.74
N ASN A 468 -19.35 3.83 13.04
CA ASN A 468 -19.50 3.95 11.58
C ASN A 468 -18.95 2.71 10.87
N ASP A 469 -17.76 2.23 11.29
CA ASP A 469 -17.14 1.03 10.74
C ASP A 469 -17.97 -0.23 11.02
N GLU A 470 -18.57 -0.34 12.22
CA GLU A 470 -19.42 -1.48 12.59
C GLU A 470 -20.74 -1.49 11.81
N LYS A 471 -21.37 -0.34 11.57
CA LYS A 471 -22.58 -0.24 10.75
C LYS A 471 -22.32 -0.60 9.30
N SER A 472 -21.26 -0.03 8.72
CA SER A 472 -20.83 -0.35 7.34
C SER A 472 -20.49 -1.84 7.18
N PHE A 473 -19.86 -2.45 8.18
CA PHE A 473 -19.54 -3.87 8.22
C PHE A 473 -20.81 -4.75 8.23
N LYS A 474 -21.80 -4.41 9.06
CA LYS A 474 -23.07 -5.15 9.11
C LYS A 474 -23.87 -5.03 7.81
N ASP A 475 -23.89 -3.83 7.20
CA ASP A 475 -24.52 -3.61 5.90
C ASP A 475 -23.83 -4.48 4.82
N PHE A 476 -22.50 -4.51 4.81
CA PHE A 476 -21.76 -5.36 3.88
C PHE A 476 -22.15 -6.83 4.00
N LEU A 477 -22.18 -7.40 5.21
CA LEU A 477 -22.51 -8.80 5.41
C LEU A 477 -23.92 -9.12 4.89
N ASN A 478 -24.92 -8.31 5.27
CA ASN A 478 -26.31 -8.54 4.89
C ASN A 478 -26.55 -8.38 3.38
N VAL A 479 -26.07 -7.26 2.82
CA VAL A 479 -26.30 -6.93 1.41
C VAL A 479 -25.52 -7.86 0.48
N THR A 480 -24.30 -8.24 0.86
CA THR A 480 -23.52 -9.18 0.06
C THR A 480 -24.11 -10.58 0.10
N ALA A 481 -24.59 -11.02 1.26
CA ALA A 481 -25.30 -12.31 1.37
C ALA A 481 -26.55 -12.33 0.49
N GLU A 482 -27.39 -11.28 0.54
CA GLU A 482 -28.57 -11.14 -0.32
C GLU A 482 -28.20 -11.15 -1.82
N MET A 483 -27.16 -10.40 -2.21
CA MET A 483 -26.72 -10.38 -3.61
C MET A 483 -26.25 -11.74 -4.12
N LEU A 484 -25.49 -12.46 -3.29
CA LEU A 484 -25.01 -13.79 -3.64
C LEU A 484 -26.14 -14.82 -3.69
N ASP A 485 -27.11 -14.76 -2.77
CA ASP A 485 -28.32 -15.61 -2.78
C ASP A 485 -29.12 -15.41 -4.06
N LYS A 486 -29.42 -14.16 -4.43
CA LYS A 486 -30.11 -13.84 -5.70
C LYS A 486 -29.32 -14.24 -6.94
N ALA A 487 -27.99 -14.32 -6.84
CA ALA A 487 -27.14 -14.83 -7.91
C ALA A 487 -27.10 -16.38 -7.97
N GLY A 488 -27.75 -17.07 -7.02
CA GLY A 488 -27.85 -18.52 -6.97
C GLY A 488 -26.73 -19.21 -6.18
N VAL A 489 -25.99 -18.46 -5.36
CA VAL A 489 -25.03 -19.03 -4.40
C VAL A 489 -25.81 -19.64 -3.25
N LYS A 490 -25.42 -20.85 -2.85
CA LYS A 490 -26.05 -21.65 -1.80
C LYS A 490 -25.16 -21.73 -0.56
N ASN A 491 -25.73 -22.19 0.56
CA ASN A 491 -24.99 -22.41 1.80
C ASN A 491 -24.18 -21.18 2.24
N ILE A 492 -24.82 -20.01 2.18
CA ILE A 492 -24.17 -18.73 2.44
C ILE A 492 -23.72 -18.65 3.89
N ASN A 493 -22.45 -18.34 4.07
CA ASN A 493 -21.80 -18.10 5.35
C ASN A 493 -21.26 -16.68 5.43
N GLN A 494 -21.67 -15.93 6.45
CA GLN A 494 -21.17 -14.61 6.78
C GLN A 494 -20.10 -14.75 7.88
N HIS A 495 -18.96 -14.10 7.70
CA HIS A 495 -17.86 -14.23 8.67
C HIS A 495 -17.22 -12.89 8.98
N ASP A 496 -16.96 -12.66 10.29
CA ASP A 496 -16.11 -11.60 10.82
C ASP A 496 -14.76 -12.19 11.24
N SER A 497 -13.70 -11.81 10.56
CA SER A 497 -12.34 -12.24 10.90
C SER A 497 -11.85 -11.65 12.23
N LYS A 498 -12.50 -10.60 12.73
CA LYS A 498 -12.11 -9.83 13.93
C LYS A 498 -10.66 -9.35 13.89
N GLN A 499 -10.09 -9.23 12.69
CA GLN A 499 -8.72 -8.74 12.53
C GLN A 499 -8.58 -7.31 13.05
N ALA A 500 -7.41 -7.01 13.59
CA ALA A 500 -7.05 -5.66 13.99
C ALA A 500 -6.89 -4.75 12.76
N PRO A 501 -7.04 -3.42 12.91
CA PRO A 501 -6.59 -2.46 11.89
C PRO A 501 -5.14 -2.69 11.49
N GLY A 502 -4.79 -2.33 10.27
CA GLY A 502 -3.42 -2.42 9.73
C GLY A 502 -3.11 -3.71 8.99
N LEU A 503 -3.84 -4.82 9.22
CA LEU A 503 -3.66 -6.06 8.46
C LEU A 503 -4.08 -5.91 6.99
N ASP A 504 -4.89 -4.92 6.67
CA ASP A 504 -5.22 -4.46 5.31
C ASP A 504 -4.01 -3.89 4.55
N ILE A 505 -2.95 -3.46 5.28
CA ILE A 505 -1.68 -2.92 4.75
C ILE A 505 -1.87 -1.59 3.99
N HIS A 506 -2.94 -0.87 4.28
CA HIS A 506 -3.34 0.39 3.66
C HIS A 506 -3.32 1.57 4.65
N GLU A 507 -2.27 1.69 5.46
CA GLU A 507 -2.15 2.76 6.43
C GLU A 507 -2.06 4.13 5.73
N MET A 508 -2.91 5.06 6.11
CA MET A 508 -3.02 6.42 5.56
C MET A 508 -3.18 7.47 6.65
N GLY A 509 -2.86 8.74 6.32
CA GLY A 509 -3.02 9.87 7.25
C GLY A 509 -1.83 10.09 8.19
N GLY A 510 -2.04 10.94 9.17
CA GLY A 510 -0.98 11.38 10.11
C GLY A 510 -0.24 12.64 9.67
N CYS A 511 -0.11 12.89 8.36
CA CYS A 511 0.48 14.11 7.80
C CYS A 511 -0.36 14.62 6.62
N ARG A 512 -1.68 14.70 6.81
CA ARG A 512 -2.68 14.84 5.74
C ARG A 512 -2.58 16.15 4.95
N MET A 513 -2.95 16.07 3.67
CA MET A 513 -3.18 17.22 2.80
C MET A 513 -4.47 17.97 3.18
N GLY A 514 -4.52 19.26 2.85
CA GLY A 514 -5.71 20.10 3.00
C GLY A 514 -5.48 21.52 2.53
N LYS A 515 -6.54 22.32 2.47
CA LYS A 515 -6.49 23.72 2.02
C LYS A 515 -6.01 24.67 3.11
N ASP A 516 -6.38 24.41 4.36
CA ASP A 516 -6.12 25.28 5.49
C ASP A 516 -4.96 24.73 6.35
N PRO A 517 -3.87 25.53 6.55
CA PRO A 517 -2.75 25.13 7.41
C PRO A 517 -3.13 24.91 8.89
N LYS A 518 -4.28 25.38 9.32
CA LYS A 518 -4.80 25.11 10.67
C LYS A 518 -5.35 23.70 10.83
N THR A 519 -5.77 23.08 9.74
CA THR A 519 -6.43 21.77 9.74
C THR A 519 -5.70 20.69 8.95
N SER A 520 -4.53 21.01 8.38
CA SER A 520 -3.72 20.10 7.57
C SER A 520 -2.23 20.38 7.70
N MET A 521 -1.40 19.43 7.33
CA MET A 521 0.05 19.55 7.32
C MET A 521 0.57 20.00 5.95
N LEU A 522 -0.07 19.51 4.88
CA LEU A 522 0.39 19.64 3.51
C LEU A 522 -0.63 20.38 2.65
N ASN A 523 -0.13 21.15 1.69
CA ASN A 523 -0.93 21.85 0.70
C ASN A 523 -1.34 20.94 -0.48
N ALA A 524 -1.92 21.54 -1.52
CA ALA A 524 -2.36 20.85 -2.74
C ALA A 524 -1.24 20.14 -3.52
N TRP A 525 0.02 20.45 -3.27
CA TRP A 525 1.19 19.88 -3.93
C TRP A 525 1.96 18.88 -3.07
N ASN A 526 1.34 18.35 -2.02
CA ASN A 526 1.99 17.47 -1.04
C ASN A 526 3.18 18.11 -0.32
N GLN A 527 3.25 19.42 -0.30
CA GLN A 527 4.30 20.25 0.23
C GLN A 527 3.87 20.77 1.60
N PHE A 528 4.77 20.79 2.59
CA PHE A 528 4.46 21.37 3.89
C PHE A 528 4.04 22.84 3.76
N HIS A 529 2.97 23.25 4.45
CA HIS A 529 2.51 24.64 4.45
C HIS A 529 3.59 25.62 4.93
N ASN A 530 4.36 25.22 5.93
CA ASN A 530 5.35 26.06 6.64
C ASN A 530 6.81 25.72 6.31
N CYS A 531 7.07 24.78 5.37
CA CYS A 531 8.40 24.45 4.89
C CYS A 531 8.34 23.92 3.44
N LYS A 532 8.43 24.84 2.48
CA LYS A 532 8.10 24.57 1.07
C LYS A 532 9.02 23.58 0.36
N ASN A 533 10.20 23.28 0.88
CA ASN A 533 11.12 22.34 0.23
C ASN A 533 11.07 20.91 0.79
N VAL A 534 10.04 20.59 1.59
CA VAL A 534 9.78 19.24 2.09
C VAL A 534 8.41 18.75 1.62
N PHE A 535 8.39 17.54 1.08
CA PHE A 535 7.23 16.89 0.47
C PHE A 535 6.95 15.55 1.13
N VAL A 536 5.68 15.19 1.26
CA VAL A 536 5.22 13.84 1.68
C VAL A 536 4.20 13.35 0.68
N THR A 537 4.46 12.22 0.03
CA THR A 537 3.60 11.71 -1.07
C THR A 537 3.22 10.23 -0.91
N ASP A 538 3.57 9.61 0.19
CA ASP A 538 3.12 8.27 0.55
C ASP A 538 1.78 8.31 1.32
N GLY A 539 1.38 7.19 1.90
CA GLY A 539 0.13 7.08 2.66
C GLY A 539 -0.06 8.13 3.74
N ALA A 540 1.03 8.70 4.31
CA ALA A 540 0.93 9.72 5.35
C ALA A 540 0.23 11.00 4.87
N SER A 541 0.31 11.32 3.59
CA SER A 541 -0.28 12.53 2.99
C SER A 541 -1.79 12.48 2.77
N MET A 542 -2.40 11.30 2.88
CA MET A 542 -3.79 11.08 2.49
C MET A 542 -4.77 11.73 3.46
N ALA A 543 -5.80 12.39 2.92
CA ALA A 543 -6.84 13.06 3.68
C ALA A 543 -8.07 12.14 3.96
N SER A 544 -8.20 11.04 3.23
CA SER A 544 -9.19 9.97 3.40
C SER A 544 -8.67 8.67 2.79
N THR A 545 -9.41 7.57 2.92
CA THR A 545 -8.99 6.26 2.38
C THR A 545 -9.64 5.93 1.04
N SER A 546 -10.80 6.49 0.71
CA SER A 546 -11.65 5.96 -0.36
C SER A 546 -12.03 4.49 -0.11
N THR A 547 -12.67 3.83 -1.08
CA THR A 547 -12.88 2.38 -1.07
C THR A 547 -11.90 1.64 -1.99
N GLN A 548 -11.16 2.35 -2.85
CA GLN A 548 -10.22 1.77 -3.80
C GLN A 548 -8.82 1.62 -3.18
N ASN A 549 -8.04 0.66 -3.70
CA ASN A 549 -6.65 0.49 -3.28
C ASN A 549 -5.83 1.76 -3.52
N PRO A 550 -5.03 2.23 -2.54
CA PRO A 550 -4.45 3.57 -2.58
C PRO A 550 -3.16 3.69 -3.39
N SER A 551 -2.50 2.57 -3.75
CA SER A 551 -1.14 2.60 -4.31
C SER A 551 -1.02 3.37 -5.63
N LEU A 552 -2.02 3.30 -6.53
CA LEU A 552 -2.02 4.07 -7.77
C LEU A 552 -2.09 5.57 -7.49
N THR A 553 -2.89 5.97 -6.49
CA THR A 553 -3.00 7.37 -6.05
C THR A 553 -1.70 7.87 -5.42
N PHE A 554 -1.02 7.07 -4.61
CA PHE A 554 0.32 7.42 -4.09
C PHE A 554 1.31 7.68 -5.22
N MET A 555 1.34 6.82 -6.24
CA MET A 555 2.23 6.99 -7.40
C MET A 555 1.91 8.28 -8.18
N ALA A 556 0.63 8.53 -8.44
CA ALA A 556 0.18 9.71 -9.18
C ALA A 556 0.44 11.02 -8.42
N LEU A 557 0.16 11.07 -7.11
CA LEU A 557 0.49 12.20 -6.25
C LEU A 557 2.00 12.46 -6.21
N THR A 558 2.80 11.39 -6.15
CA THR A 558 4.27 11.50 -6.13
C THR A 558 4.81 12.06 -7.43
N ALA A 559 4.37 11.54 -8.58
CA ALA A 559 4.79 12.05 -9.88
C ALA A 559 4.42 13.53 -10.04
N ARG A 560 3.20 13.91 -9.65
CA ARG A 560 2.71 15.29 -9.66
C ARG A 560 3.56 16.21 -8.78
N ALA A 561 3.82 15.81 -7.54
CA ALA A 561 4.59 16.60 -6.57
C ALA A 561 6.06 16.72 -6.97
N ALA A 562 6.68 15.68 -7.52
CA ALA A 562 8.07 15.72 -7.97
C ALA A 562 8.26 16.67 -9.15
N ASN A 563 7.36 16.66 -10.13
CA ASN A 563 7.39 17.60 -11.25
C ASN A 563 7.18 19.05 -10.77
N HIS A 564 6.24 19.30 -9.85
CA HIS A 564 6.05 20.60 -9.22
C HIS A 564 7.32 21.08 -8.47
N ALA A 565 7.95 20.20 -7.69
CA ALA A 565 9.17 20.53 -6.98
C ALA A 565 10.32 20.96 -7.91
N VAL A 566 10.46 20.28 -9.06
CA VAL A 566 11.45 20.64 -10.09
C VAL A 566 11.16 22.03 -10.68
N GLU A 567 9.91 22.32 -11.00
CA GLU A 567 9.50 23.63 -11.52
C GLU A 567 9.77 24.74 -10.52
N GLU A 568 9.40 24.56 -9.26
CA GLU A 568 9.62 25.56 -8.21
C GLU A 568 11.11 25.74 -7.89
N LEU A 569 11.91 24.68 -7.96
CA LEU A 569 13.37 24.79 -7.84
C LEU A 569 13.96 25.62 -8.98
N LYS A 570 13.54 25.41 -10.23
CA LYS A 570 13.99 26.19 -11.39
C LYS A 570 13.62 27.66 -11.29
N LYS A 571 12.48 27.98 -10.66
CA LYS A 571 12.04 29.35 -10.39
C LYS A 571 12.75 30.01 -9.18
N GLY A 572 13.53 29.24 -8.41
CA GLY A 572 14.19 29.73 -7.19
C GLY A 572 13.26 29.88 -5.98
N ASN A 573 12.11 29.22 -5.99
CA ASN A 573 11.11 29.30 -4.91
C ASN A 573 11.35 28.29 -3.75
N LEU A 574 12.34 27.37 -3.90
CA LEU A 574 12.69 26.33 -2.91
C LEU A 574 14.09 26.51 -2.32
#